data_c10cdbcc4e08e7b43f318fec16df9132
#
_entry.id   c10cdbcc4e08e7b43f318fec16df9132
#
_cell.length_a   1.000
_cell.length_b   1.000
_cell.length_c   1.000
_cell.angle_alpha   90.00
_cell.angle_beta   90.00
_cell.angle_gamma   90.00
#
_symmetry.space_group_name_H-M   'P 1'
#
loop_
_entity.id
_entity.type
_entity.pdbx_description
1 polymer ?
#
loop_
_entity_poly.entity_id
_entity_poly.type
_entity_poly.pdbx_seq_one_letter_code
_entity_poly.pdbx_strand_id
1 'polypeptide(L)' 'MKIKVYGKVHLSGTSKKTGNKYDFIQLHCLVPQRGVEGEAAKVISISPDIVNYDSITVGKSCSVEVDFDGRVISCVPEKF' A
#
# COMPACT_ATOMS: atom_id res chain seq x y z
N MET A 1 -3.07 -4.12 10.75
CA MET A 1 -2.50 -2.76 10.93
C MET A 1 -3.35 -1.77 10.16
N LYS A 2 -3.71 -0.69 10.80
CA LYS A 2 -4.49 0.38 10.16
C LYS A 2 -3.54 1.45 9.65
N ILE A 3 -3.66 1.80 8.36
CA ILE A 3 -2.85 2.84 7.74
C ILE A 3 -3.74 3.95 7.20
N LYS A 4 -3.22 5.14 7.16
CA LYS A 4 -3.92 6.30 6.60
C LYS A 4 -3.30 6.65 5.25
N VAL A 5 -4.09 6.59 4.20
CA VAL A 5 -3.60 6.74 2.82
C VAL A 5 -3.66 8.20 2.40
N TYR A 6 -2.53 8.76 2.02
CA TYR A 6 -2.42 10.14 1.54
C TYR A 6 -2.16 10.22 0.04
N GLY A 7 -1.73 9.13 -0.56
CA GLY A 7 -1.53 9.08 -2.00
C GLY A 7 -1.54 7.64 -2.49
N LYS A 8 -1.93 7.45 -3.73
CA LYS A 8 -1.92 6.13 -4.36
C LYS A 8 -1.48 6.25 -5.81
N VAL A 9 -0.82 5.22 -6.31
CA VAL A 9 -0.41 5.13 -7.71
C VAL A 9 -0.41 3.67 -8.14
N HIS A 10 -0.84 3.42 -9.37
CA HIS A 10 -0.77 2.10 -9.98
C HIS A 10 0.35 2.13 -11.03
N LEU A 11 1.36 1.32 -10.80
CA LEU A 11 2.53 1.23 -11.67
C LEU A 11 2.52 -0.10 -12.40
N SER A 12 2.58 -0.04 -13.71
CA SER A 12 2.67 -1.23 -14.55
C SER A 12 3.57 -0.96 -15.75
N GLY A 13 4.24 -1.99 -16.22
CA GLY A 13 5.13 -1.86 -17.37
C GLY A 13 6.10 -3.01 -17.46
N THR A 14 7.19 -2.79 -18.20
CA THR A 14 8.25 -3.78 -18.37
C THR A 14 9.56 -3.17 -17.90
N SER A 15 10.28 -3.90 -17.06
CA SER A 15 11.58 -3.47 -16.59
C SER A 15 12.57 -3.46 -17.74
N LYS A 16 13.27 -2.34 -17.94
CA LYS A 16 14.30 -2.23 -18.97
C LYS A 16 15.54 -3.06 -18.63
N LYS A 17 15.78 -3.32 -17.34
CA LYS A 17 16.96 -4.06 -16.89
C LYS A 17 16.80 -5.57 -17.01
N THR A 18 15.61 -6.08 -16.69
CA THR A 18 15.38 -7.53 -16.63
C THR A 18 14.44 -8.04 -17.71
N GLY A 19 13.70 -7.15 -18.38
CA GLY A 19 12.69 -7.53 -19.36
C GLY A 19 11.41 -8.10 -18.72
N ASN A 20 11.34 -8.17 -17.41
CA ASN A 20 10.18 -8.69 -16.72
C ASN A 20 9.08 -7.63 -16.59
N LYS A 21 7.83 -8.07 -16.72
CA LYS A 21 6.69 -7.22 -16.49
C LYS A 21 6.48 -7.01 -15.00
N TYR A 22 6.10 -5.80 -14.62
CA TYR A 22 5.70 -5.48 -13.27
C TYR A 22 4.32 -4.85 -13.25
N ASP A 23 3.60 -5.07 -12.17
CA ASP A 23 2.29 -4.50 -11.94
C ASP A 23 2.05 -4.48 -10.44
N PHE A 24 2.00 -3.29 -9.85
CA PHE A 24 1.77 -3.15 -8.42
C PHE A 24 1.18 -1.79 -8.09
N ILE A 25 0.56 -1.73 -6.92
CA ILE A 25 -0.02 -0.51 -6.37
C ILE A 25 0.91 -0.01 -5.27
N GLN A 26 1.25 1.28 -5.30
CA GLN A 26 1.97 1.93 -4.20
C GLN A 26 1.04 2.84 -3.44
N LEU A 27 1.03 2.71 -2.12
CA LEU A 27 0.30 3.58 -1.22
C LEU A 27 1.28 4.42 -0.42
N HIS A 28 1.13 5.73 -0.50
CA HIS A 28 1.86 6.65 0.36
C HIS A 28 0.99 6.88 1.59
N CYS A 29 1.46 6.44 2.74
CA CYS A 29 0.63 6.39 3.93
C CYS A 29 1.36 6.83 5.19
N LEU A 30 0.58 7.13 6.21
CA LEU A 30 1.08 7.39 7.56
C LEU A 30 0.70 6.21 8.45
N VAL A 31 1.66 5.75 9.23
CA VAL A 31 1.48 4.62 10.15
C VAL A 31 2.07 4.98 11.51
N PRO A 32 1.47 4.48 12.62
CA PRO A 32 2.11 4.61 13.92
C PRO A 32 3.39 3.78 13.92
N GLN A 33 4.46 4.36 14.40
CA GLN A 33 5.75 3.68 14.47
C GLN A 33 6.43 3.98 15.79
N ARG A 34 6.95 2.92 16.42
CA ARG A 34 7.66 3.03 17.68
C ARG A 34 8.88 3.93 17.53
N GLY A 35 9.05 4.84 18.47
CA GLY A 35 10.16 5.78 18.45
C GLY A 35 9.92 7.03 17.62
N VAL A 36 8.80 7.10 16.91
CA VAL A 36 8.41 8.28 16.15
C VAL A 36 7.32 9.02 16.91
N GLU A 37 7.56 10.28 17.20
CA GLU A 37 6.57 11.16 17.79
C GLU A 37 5.61 11.55 16.66
N GLY A 38 4.32 11.18 16.80
CA GLY A 38 3.34 11.32 15.72
C GLY A 38 3.29 10.08 14.85
N GLU A 39 3.24 10.26 13.54
CA GLU A 39 3.11 9.16 12.57
C GLU A 39 4.29 9.16 11.59
N ALA A 40 4.71 7.96 11.19
CA ALA A 40 5.77 7.81 10.20
C ALA A 40 5.19 7.75 8.80
N ALA A 41 5.84 8.42 7.85
CA ALA A 41 5.48 8.35 6.44
C ALA A 41 6.15 7.12 5.81
N LYS A 42 5.35 6.29 5.14
CA LYS A 42 5.84 5.07 4.49
C LYS A 42 5.21 4.86 3.13
N VAL A 43 5.92 4.13 2.27
CA VAL A 43 5.42 3.67 0.99
C VAL A 43 5.26 2.15 1.07
N ILE A 44 4.06 1.67 0.75
CA ILE A 44 3.75 0.25 0.77
C ILE A 44 3.41 -0.19 -0.66
N SER A 45 4.00 -1.30 -1.09
CA SER A 45 3.69 -1.89 -2.39
C SER A 45 2.75 -3.08 -2.19
N ILE A 46 1.68 -3.13 -2.99
CA ILE A 46 0.62 -4.13 -2.89
C ILE A 46 0.36 -4.71 -4.27
N SER A 47 0.16 -6.04 -4.33
CA SER A 47 -0.25 -6.69 -5.56
C SER A 47 -1.68 -6.26 -5.93
N PRO A 48 -1.96 -6.00 -7.22
CA PRO A 48 -3.32 -5.63 -7.66
C PRO A 48 -4.36 -6.71 -7.40
N ASP A 49 -3.94 -7.96 -7.19
CA ASP A 49 -4.83 -9.07 -6.88
C ASP A 49 -5.40 -9.00 -5.47
N ILE A 50 -4.74 -8.26 -4.58
CA ILE A 50 -5.11 -8.19 -3.16
C ILE A 50 -6.20 -7.16 -2.93
N VAL A 51 -6.17 -6.05 -3.66
CA VAL A 51 -7.12 -4.97 -3.50
C VAL A 51 -7.37 -4.27 -4.83
N ASN A 52 -8.61 -3.84 -5.03
CA ASN A 52 -8.95 -3.03 -6.20
C ASN A 52 -8.43 -1.60 -5.99
N TYR A 53 -7.61 -1.12 -6.90
CA TYR A 53 -7.06 0.23 -6.85
C TYR A 53 -8.14 1.31 -6.67
N ASP A 54 -9.25 1.17 -7.40
CA ASP A 54 -10.32 2.16 -7.35
C ASP A 54 -11.11 2.15 -6.04
N SER A 55 -11.00 1.06 -5.26
CA SER A 55 -11.67 0.97 -3.96
C SER A 55 -10.93 1.74 -2.87
N ILE A 56 -9.67 2.08 -3.11
CA ILE A 56 -8.86 2.84 -2.16
C ILE A 56 -9.11 4.32 -2.38
N THR A 57 -9.52 5.02 -1.32
CA THR A 57 -9.78 6.47 -1.39
C THR A 57 -8.68 7.22 -0.67
N VAL A 58 -8.05 8.16 -1.36
CA VAL A 58 -7.06 9.06 -0.75
C VAL A 58 -7.73 9.89 0.35
N GLY A 59 -7.09 9.96 1.50
CA GLY A 59 -7.61 10.62 2.68
C GLY A 59 -8.37 9.69 3.63
N LYS A 60 -8.57 8.45 3.24
CA LYS A 60 -9.23 7.42 4.08
C LYS A 60 -8.21 6.42 4.60
N SER A 61 -8.65 5.63 5.56
CA SER A 61 -7.79 4.59 6.14
C SER A 61 -8.08 3.23 5.54
N CYS A 62 -7.09 2.35 5.60
CA CYS A 62 -7.22 0.95 5.20
C CYS A 62 -6.70 0.05 6.31
N SER A 63 -7.28 -1.13 6.45
CA SER A 63 -6.74 -2.19 7.30
C SER A 63 -5.85 -3.09 6.46
N VAL A 64 -4.60 -3.25 6.87
CA VAL A 64 -3.59 -4.01 6.14
C VAL A 64 -3.04 -5.11 7.02
N GLU A 65 -2.91 -6.31 6.47
CA GLU A 65 -2.24 -7.43 7.11
C GLU A 65 -1.02 -7.83 6.30
N VAL A 66 0.05 -8.18 6.99
CA VAL A 66 1.30 -8.61 6.37
C VAL A 66 1.67 -10.00 6.87
N ASP A 67 2.44 -10.73 6.05
CA ASP A 67 2.98 -12.02 6.43
C ASP A 67 4.33 -11.86 7.17
N PHE A 68 5.00 -12.99 7.47
CA PHE A 68 6.29 -12.97 8.17
C PHE A 68 7.40 -12.29 7.37
N ASP A 69 7.28 -12.25 6.05
CA ASP A 69 8.27 -11.62 5.17
C ASP A 69 7.98 -10.13 4.97
N GLY A 70 6.93 -9.61 5.58
CA GLY A 70 6.55 -8.21 5.45
C GLY A 70 5.75 -7.89 4.18
N ARG A 71 5.28 -8.92 3.47
CA ARG A 71 4.44 -8.72 2.29
C ARG A 71 3.00 -8.50 2.70
N VAL A 72 2.34 -7.58 2.04
CA VAL A 72 0.92 -7.33 2.28
C VAL A 72 0.10 -8.49 1.72
N ILE A 73 -0.67 -9.13 2.57
CA ILE A 73 -1.54 -10.24 2.20
C ILE A 73 -3.02 -9.86 2.21
N SER A 74 -3.35 -8.73 2.82
CA SER A 74 -4.73 -8.24 2.87
C SER A 74 -4.73 -6.73 2.97
N CYS A 75 -5.65 -6.09 2.26
CA CYS A 75 -5.87 -4.66 2.33
C CYS A 75 -7.36 -4.40 2.18
N VAL A 76 -7.98 -3.92 3.26
CA VAL A 76 -9.42 -3.65 3.28
C VAL A 76 -9.63 -2.16 3.50
N PRO A 77 -10.09 -1.41 2.49
CA PRO A 77 -10.42 0.00 2.64
C PRO A 77 -11.58 0.20 3.61
N GLU A 78 -11.50 1.26 4.41
CA GLU A 78 -12.63 1.64 5.26
C GLU A 78 -13.75 2.19 4.40
N LYS A 79 -14.97 1.76 4.71
CA LYS A 79 -16.18 2.25 4.05
C LYS A 79 -16.83 3.32 4.90
N PHE A 80 -17.12 4.43 4.29
CA PHE A 80 -17.89 5.51 4.89
C PHE A 80 -18.89 6.05 3.91
#